data_0cd2c3f3e007d9ceed0b59691620ffd8
#
_entry.id   0cd2c3f3e007d9ceed0b59691620ffd8
#
_cell.length_a   1.000
_cell.length_b   1.000
_cell.length_c   1.000
_cell.angle_alpha   90.00
_cell.angle_beta   90.00
_cell.angle_gamma   90.00
#
_symmetry.space_group_name_H-M   'P 1'
#
loop_
_entity.id
_entity.type
_entity.pdbx_description
1 polymer ?
#
loop_
_entity_poly.entity_id
_entity_poly.type
_entity_poly.pdbx_seq_one_letter_code
_entity_poly.pdbx_strand_id
1 'polypeptide(L)'
;MKKAVIVDVDLTLVGDTPFDMDRCHSFSYLKEWHINTLQAEKLELGVKLAKFLHGAGFELVIMTARDVTGREELMMKLKELGIHRLFSEILMRESVDNGKPSDYVKGKMIDAVEHKYKFVFAMDDANHNLYRSRGIKIFDANNWNGKEVNS
;
A
#
# COMPACT_ATOMS: atom_id res chain seq x y z
N MET A 1 10.12 19.01 8.35
CA MET A 1 9.70 17.65 7.90
C MET A 1 9.34 17.68 6.44
N LYS A 2 9.69 16.62 5.72
CA LYS A 2 9.35 16.48 4.31
C LYS A 2 7.86 16.15 4.14
N LYS A 3 7.22 16.81 3.20
CA LYS A 3 5.84 16.49 2.82
C LYS A 3 5.81 15.16 2.10
N ALA A 4 4.93 14.26 2.50
CA ALA A 4 4.88 12.91 2.01
C ALA A 4 3.47 12.43 1.71
N VAL A 5 3.40 11.39 0.89
CA VAL A 5 2.17 10.70 0.51
C VAL A 5 2.30 9.24 0.88
N ILE A 6 1.30 8.72 1.57
CA ILE A 6 1.17 7.29 1.83
C ILE A 6 0.61 6.64 0.58
N VAL A 7 1.23 5.55 0.12
CA VAL A 7 0.77 4.83 -1.07
C VAL A 7 0.52 3.37 -0.70
N ASP A 8 -0.72 2.93 -0.85
CA ASP A 8 -1.10 1.53 -0.73
C ASP A 8 -0.76 0.78 -2.02
N VAL A 9 -0.70 -0.54 -1.96
CA VAL A 9 -0.34 -1.39 -3.10
C VAL A 9 -1.57 -2.05 -3.72
N ASP A 10 -2.23 -2.92 -2.96
CA ASP A 10 -3.37 -3.71 -3.45
C ASP A 10 -4.58 -2.81 -3.70
N LEU A 11 -5.19 -2.93 -4.88
CA LEU A 11 -6.34 -2.12 -5.30
C LEU A 11 -6.03 -0.61 -5.37
N THR A 12 -4.76 -0.26 -5.42
CA THR A 12 -4.28 1.12 -5.57
C THR A 12 -3.28 1.23 -6.73
N LEU A 13 -2.22 0.44 -6.72
CA LEU A 13 -1.21 0.37 -7.79
C LEU A 13 -1.38 -0.86 -8.68
N VAL A 14 -1.89 -1.94 -8.10
CA VAL A 14 -2.14 -3.22 -8.78
C VAL A 14 -3.53 -3.73 -8.44
N GLY A 15 -4.09 -4.55 -9.32
CA GLY A 15 -5.39 -5.17 -9.14
C GLY A 15 -5.44 -6.16 -7.98
N ASP A 16 -6.61 -6.74 -7.77
CA ASP A 16 -6.87 -7.62 -6.63
C ASP A 16 -6.06 -8.92 -6.73
N THR A 17 -5.48 -9.31 -5.59
CA THR A 17 -4.91 -10.63 -5.38
C THR A 17 -5.64 -11.22 -4.18
N PRO A 18 -6.68 -12.05 -4.40
CA PRO A 18 -7.52 -12.55 -3.31
C PRO A 18 -6.72 -13.21 -2.19
N PHE A 19 -7.09 -12.89 -0.95
CA PHE A 19 -6.39 -13.36 0.24
C PHE A 19 -7.38 -14.06 1.19
N ASP A 20 -7.05 -15.29 1.59
CA ASP A 20 -7.83 -16.05 2.55
C ASP A 20 -7.34 -15.78 3.97
N MET A 21 -8.12 -15.02 4.76
CA MET A 21 -7.78 -14.66 6.12
C MET A 21 -7.65 -15.87 7.06
N ASP A 22 -8.36 -16.97 6.78
CA ASP A 22 -8.29 -18.18 7.59
C ASP A 22 -6.92 -18.86 7.49
N ARG A 23 -6.14 -18.53 6.46
CA ARG A 23 -4.82 -19.09 6.19
C ARG A 23 -3.69 -18.10 6.44
N CYS A 24 -3.97 -16.97 7.10
CA CYS A 24 -3.00 -15.88 7.27
C CYS A 24 -1.75 -16.27 8.09
N HIS A 25 -1.80 -17.36 8.85
CA HIS A 25 -0.65 -17.85 9.62
C HIS A 25 0.09 -19.01 8.91
N SER A 26 -0.35 -19.43 7.73
CA SER A 26 0.32 -20.47 6.95
C SER A 26 1.43 -19.88 6.11
N PHE A 27 2.68 -20.23 6.42
CA PHE A 27 3.84 -19.75 5.66
C PHE A 27 3.78 -20.13 4.18
N SER A 28 3.40 -21.39 3.89
CA SER A 28 3.30 -21.85 2.50
C SER A 28 2.22 -21.11 1.72
N TYR A 29 1.10 -20.80 2.36
CA TYR A 29 0.04 -20.01 1.73
C TYR A 29 0.49 -18.57 1.48
N LEU A 30 1.14 -17.93 2.44
CA LEU A 30 1.66 -16.56 2.27
C LEU A 30 2.65 -16.50 1.11
N LYS A 31 3.54 -17.47 1.01
CA LYS A 31 4.52 -17.52 -0.07
C LYS A 31 3.85 -17.65 -1.45
N GLU A 32 2.87 -18.52 -1.57
CA GLU A 32 2.08 -18.67 -2.80
C GLU A 32 1.34 -17.37 -3.16
N TRP A 33 0.73 -16.72 -2.17
CA TRP A 33 0.04 -15.44 -2.36
C TRP A 33 0.99 -14.34 -2.82
N HIS A 34 2.19 -14.28 -2.26
CA HIS A 34 3.20 -13.31 -2.70
C HIS A 34 3.63 -13.54 -4.15
N ILE A 35 3.81 -14.80 -4.54
CA ILE A 35 4.14 -15.13 -5.93
C ILE A 35 3.01 -14.71 -6.87
N ASN A 36 1.76 -14.92 -6.49
CA ASN A 36 0.60 -14.52 -7.30
C ASN A 36 0.53 -13.00 -7.50
N THR A 37 1.11 -12.21 -6.60
CA THR A 37 1.19 -10.75 -6.75
C THR A 37 1.92 -10.34 -8.03
N LEU A 38 2.89 -11.14 -8.47
CA LEU A 38 3.66 -10.84 -9.69
C LEU A 38 2.78 -10.80 -10.93
N GLN A 39 1.62 -11.46 -10.89
CA GLN A 39 0.67 -11.52 -12.01
C GLN A 39 -0.48 -10.51 -11.87
N ALA A 40 -0.50 -9.73 -10.80
CA ALA A 40 -1.55 -8.73 -10.59
C ALA A 40 -1.52 -7.68 -11.70
N GLU A 41 -2.71 -7.24 -12.11
CA GLU A 41 -2.88 -6.23 -13.14
C GLU A 41 -2.37 -4.87 -12.68
N LYS A 42 -1.68 -4.15 -13.57
CA LYS A 42 -1.28 -2.76 -13.32
C LYS A 42 -2.51 -1.87 -13.34
N LEU A 43 -2.65 -1.02 -12.33
CA LEU A 43 -3.67 0.03 -12.31
C LEU A 43 -3.05 1.33 -12.82
N GLU A 44 -3.30 1.66 -14.08
CA GLU A 44 -2.65 2.76 -14.79
C GLU A 44 -2.76 4.10 -14.07
N LEU A 45 -3.97 4.45 -13.59
CA LEU A 45 -4.17 5.75 -12.94
C LEU A 45 -3.46 5.85 -11.60
N GLY A 46 -3.42 4.75 -10.84
CA GLY A 46 -2.67 4.71 -9.59
C GLY A 46 -1.18 4.94 -9.80
N VAL A 47 -0.61 4.25 -10.79
CA VAL A 47 0.81 4.39 -11.15
C VAL A 47 1.10 5.80 -11.65
N LYS A 48 0.25 6.35 -12.51
CA LYS A 48 0.40 7.72 -13.03
C LYS A 48 0.32 8.76 -11.92
N LEU A 49 -0.62 8.60 -10.98
CA LEU A 49 -0.75 9.52 -9.86
C LEU A 49 0.49 9.49 -8.97
N ALA A 50 1.03 8.29 -8.69
CA ALA A 50 2.26 8.17 -7.91
C ALA A 50 3.42 8.90 -8.60
N LYS A 51 3.59 8.71 -9.91
CA LYS A 51 4.61 9.41 -10.68
C LYS A 51 4.42 10.93 -10.65
N PHE A 52 3.18 11.38 -10.78
CA PHE A 52 2.86 12.82 -10.74
C PHE A 52 3.22 13.42 -9.38
N LEU A 53 2.83 12.78 -8.29
CA LEU A 53 3.10 13.28 -6.94
C LEU A 53 4.59 13.30 -6.64
N HIS A 54 5.32 12.30 -7.05
CA HIS A 54 6.78 12.30 -6.93
C HIS A 54 7.39 13.47 -7.72
N GLY A 55 6.95 13.68 -8.95
CA GLY A 55 7.41 14.80 -9.77
C GLY A 55 7.05 16.16 -9.20
N ALA A 56 5.98 16.25 -8.41
CA ALA A 56 5.57 17.47 -7.71
C ALA A 56 6.38 17.72 -6.42
N GLY A 57 7.31 16.85 -6.09
CA GLY A 57 8.23 17.05 -4.95
C GLY A 57 7.82 16.35 -3.66
N PHE A 58 6.78 15.51 -3.68
CA PHE A 58 6.40 14.74 -2.49
C PHE A 58 7.29 13.51 -2.34
N GLU A 59 7.66 13.20 -1.09
CA GLU A 59 8.20 11.89 -0.75
C GLU A 59 7.05 10.86 -0.80
N LEU A 60 7.31 9.69 -1.35
CA LEU A 60 6.32 8.61 -1.40
C LEU A 60 6.74 7.50 -0.44
N VAL A 61 5.82 7.08 0.41
CA VAL A 61 6.04 6.02 1.40
C VAL A 61 4.99 4.93 1.18
N ILE A 62 5.42 3.74 0.80
CA ILE A 62 4.50 2.60 0.74
C ILE A 62 4.16 2.15 2.15
N MET A 63 2.86 2.01 2.41
CA MET A 63 2.33 1.35 3.60
C MET A 63 1.34 0.29 3.13
N THR A 64 1.70 -0.97 3.29
CA THR A 64 0.88 -2.09 2.83
C THR A 64 0.60 -3.06 3.96
N ALA A 65 -0.63 -3.59 3.97
CA ALA A 65 -1.01 -4.66 4.89
C ALA A 65 -0.44 -6.03 4.48
N ARG A 66 0.35 -6.09 3.39
CA ARG A 66 1.05 -7.31 3.01
C ARG A 66 2.11 -7.68 4.03
N ASP A 67 2.24 -8.98 4.28
CA ASP A 67 3.24 -9.53 5.19
C ASP A 67 4.66 -9.25 4.66
N VAL A 68 5.57 -8.91 5.57
CA VAL A 68 6.96 -8.56 5.25
C VAL A 68 7.72 -9.68 4.53
N THR A 69 7.28 -10.94 4.68
CA THR A 69 7.88 -12.07 3.95
C THR A 69 7.73 -11.96 2.43
N GLY A 70 6.81 -11.10 1.96
CA GLY A 70 6.61 -10.84 0.52
C GLY A 70 7.37 -9.62 0.00
N ARG A 71 8.35 -9.10 0.73
CA ARG A 71 9.07 -7.89 0.33
C ARG A 71 9.78 -8.04 -1.01
N GLU A 72 10.41 -9.17 -1.26
CA GLU A 72 11.13 -9.42 -2.51
C GLU A 72 10.19 -9.39 -3.72
N GLU A 73 9.05 -10.07 -3.63
CA GLU A 73 8.05 -10.10 -4.70
C GLU A 73 7.45 -8.70 -4.92
N LEU A 74 7.19 -7.96 -3.84
CA LEU A 74 6.74 -6.57 -3.97
C LEU A 74 7.76 -5.72 -4.72
N MET A 75 9.04 -5.82 -4.37
CA MET A 75 10.09 -5.08 -5.06
C MET A 75 10.18 -5.44 -6.54
N MET A 76 10.05 -6.72 -6.87
CA MET A 76 10.01 -7.20 -8.26
C MET A 76 8.83 -6.58 -9.02
N LYS A 77 7.66 -6.53 -8.38
CA LYS A 77 6.47 -5.92 -8.99
C LYS A 77 6.64 -4.43 -9.22
N LEU A 78 7.19 -3.71 -8.26
CA LEU A 78 7.45 -2.28 -8.42
C LEU A 78 8.44 -2.00 -9.56
N LYS A 79 9.43 -2.86 -9.74
CA LYS A 79 10.37 -2.76 -10.88
C LYS A 79 9.66 -2.98 -12.20
N GLU A 80 8.81 -4.00 -12.28
CA GLU A 80 8.00 -4.28 -13.46
C GLU A 80 7.13 -3.08 -13.83
N LEU A 81 6.53 -2.41 -12.82
CA LEU A 81 5.73 -1.21 -13.02
C LEU A 81 6.56 0.02 -13.34
N GLY A 82 7.88 -0.05 -13.21
CA GLY A 82 8.79 1.06 -13.46
C GLY A 82 8.79 2.15 -12.40
N ILE A 83 8.36 1.85 -11.18
CA ILE A 83 8.21 2.85 -10.11
C ILE A 83 9.01 2.53 -8.84
N HIS A 84 9.85 1.50 -8.86
CA HIS A 84 10.56 1.06 -7.66
C HIS A 84 11.45 2.15 -7.03
N ARG A 85 11.91 3.11 -7.82
CA ARG A 85 12.80 4.19 -7.34
C ARG A 85 12.05 5.41 -6.82
N LEU A 86 10.71 5.43 -6.90
CA LEU A 86 9.93 6.58 -6.46
C LEU A 86 9.73 6.61 -4.94
N PHE A 87 9.93 5.50 -4.26
CA PHE A 87 9.56 5.36 -2.86
C PHE A 87 10.76 5.55 -1.95
N SER A 88 10.60 6.43 -0.96
CA SER A 88 11.60 6.68 0.07
C SER A 88 11.68 5.55 1.08
N GLU A 89 10.55 4.93 1.38
CA GLU A 89 10.43 3.79 2.30
C GLU A 89 9.30 2.88 1.87
N ILE A 90 9.44 1.60 2.22
CA ILE A 90 8.41 0.58 2.01
C ILE A 90 8.16 -0.08 3.36
N LEU A 91 6.99 0.18 3.93
CA LEU A 91 6.57 -0.36 5.22
C LEU A 91 5.54 -1.47 4.98
N MET A 92 5.80 -2.63 5.55
CA MET A 92 4.98 -3.82 5.38
C MET A 92 4.52 -4.35 6.74
N ARG A 93 3.44 -5.13 6.71
CA ARG A 93 2.95 -5.80 7.92
C ARG A 93 4.02 -6.69 8.52
N GLU A 94 4.30 -6.53 9.82
CA GLU A 94 5.10 -7.50 10.55
C GLU A 94 4.33 -8.81 10.72
N SER A 95 5.02 -9.94 10.62
CA SER A 95 4.35 -11.26 10.68
C SER A 95 3.62 -11.47 12.03
N VAL A 96 4.10 -10.86 13.10
CA VAL A 96 3.46 -10.91 14.42
C VAL A 96 2.06 -10.27 14.41
N ASP A 97 1.80 -9.36 13.47
CA ASP A 97 0.52 -8.66 13.32
C ASP A 97 -0.43 -9.37 12.36
N ASN A 98 -0.10 -10.56 11.88
CA ASN A 98 -0.99 -11.32 11.00
C ASN A 98 -2.31 -11.60 11.72
N GLY A 99 -3.42 -11.37 11.00
CA GLY A 99 -4.76 -11.43 11.58
C GLY A 99 -5.27 -10.12 12.17
N LYS A 100 -4.42 -9.12 12.36
CA LYS A 100 -4.84 -7.79 12.80
C LYS A 100 -5.42 -6.99 11.63
N PRO A 101 -6.38 -6.08 11.89
CA PRO A 101 -6.95 -5.24 10.84
C PRO A 101 -5.91 -4.36 10.16
N SER A 102 -6.15 -4.04 8.89
CA SER A 102 -5.26 -3.19 8.09
C SER A 102 -5.06 -1.80 8.70
N ASP A 103 -6.12 -1.20 9.25
CA ASP A 103 -6.03 0.13 9.86
C ASP A 103 -5.16 0.14 11.12
N TYR A 104 -5.19 -0.92 11.92
CA TYR A 104 -4.30 -1.09 13.05
C TYR A 104 -2.84 -1.12 12.60
N VAL A 105 -2.55 -1.92 11.57
CA VAL A 105 -1.20 -2.10 11.05
C VAL A 105 -0.68 -0.80 10.45
N LYS A 106 -1.47 -0.13 9.63
CA LYS A 106 -1.07 1.14 9.00
C LYS A 106 -0.96 2.27 10.02
N GLY A 107 -1.80 2.27 11.07
CA GLY A 107 -1.65 3.22 12.18
C GLY A 107 -0.30 3.10 12.87
N LYS A 108 0.17 1.88 13.11
CA LYS A 108 1.51 1.62 13.66
C LYS A 108 2.61 2.13 12.73
N MET A 109 2.44 1.96 11.41
CA MET A 109 3.41 2.43 10.43
C MET A 109 3.51 3.95 10.46
N ILE A 110 2.37 4.65 10.50
CA ILE A 110 2.35 6.12 10.58
C ILE A 110 3.08 6.57 11.85
N ASP A 111 2.75 5.98 13.00
CA ASP A 111 3.37 6.32 14.28
C ASP A 111 4.89 6.14 14.24
N ALA A 112 5.37 5.12 13.54
CA ALA A 112 6.80 4.82 13.46
C ALA A 112 7.60 5.85 12.67
N VAL A 113 6.98 6.52 11.70
CA VAL A 113 7.69 7.43 10.76
C VAL A 113 7.19 8.87 10.77
N GLU A 114 6.17 9.21 11.56
CA GLU A 114 5.61 10.56 11.61
C GLU A 114 6.61 11.63 12.07
N HIS A 115 7.70 11.22 12.71
CA HIS A 115 8.79 12.13 13.10
C HIS A 115 9.64 12.57 11.90
N LYS A 116 9.55 11.86 10.77
CA LYS A 116 10.31 12.16 9.54
C LYS A 116 9.47 12.88 8.49
N TYR A 117 8.17 12.58 8.45
CA TYR A 117 7.29 12.99 7.35
C TYR A 117 6.06 13.72 7.85
N LYS A 118 5.68 14.75 7.11
CA LYS A 118 4.35 15.33 7.22
C LYS A 118 3.48 14.70 6.14
N PHE A 119 2.64 13.73 6.51
CA PHE A 119 1.76 13.08 5.55
C PHE A 119 0.61 14.01 5.19
N VAL A 120 0.56 14.41 3.92
CA VAL A 120 -0.46 15.32 3.38
C VAL A 120 -1.58 14.53 2.72
N PHE A 121 -1.22 13.49 1.99
CA PHE A 121 -2.16 12.65 1.23
C PHE A 121 -1.90 11.18 1.50
N ALA A 122 -2.96 10.38 1.28
CA ALA A 122 -2.87 8.92 1.20
C ALA A 122 -3.62 8.45 -0.05
N MET A 123 -3.00 7.57 -0.81
CA MET A 123 -3.61 6.85 -1.93
C MET A 123 -3.95 5.46 -1.42
N ASP A 124 -5.23 5.16 -1.27
CA ASP A 124 -5.68 3.89 -0.71
C ASP A 124 -7.14 3.65 -1.12
N ASP A 125 -7.53 2.39 -1.24
CA ASP A 125 -8.92 2.00 -1.47
C ASP A 125 -9.70 1.83 -0.15
N ALA A 126 -9.00 1.78 0.97
CA ALA A 126 -9.53 1.51 2.30
C ALA A 126 -8.86 2.40 3.35
N ASN A 127 -9.14 2.15 4.63
CA ASN A 127 -8.52 2.84 5.77
C ASN A 127 -8.80 4.35 5.83
N HIS A 128 -9.86 4.81 5.19
CA HIS A 128 -10.19 6.23 5.09
C HIS A 128 -10.42 6.88 6.45
N ASN A 129 -11.04 6.16 7.39
CA ASN A 129 -11.26 6.69 8.75
C ASN A 129 -9.96 6.92 9.50
N LEU A 130 -8.98 6.02 9.32
CA LEU A 130 -7.64 6.20 9.89
C LEU A 130 -7.01 7.50 9.40
N TYR A 131 -7.01 7.71 8.08
CA TYR A 131 -6.40 8.89 7.49
C TYR A 131 -7.11 10.18 7.92
N ARG A 132 -8.44 10.17 7.92
CA ARG A 132 -9.23 11.33 8.38
C ARG A 132 -8.91 11.67 9.83
N SER A 133 -8.76 10.66 10.71
CA SER A 133 -8.43 10.89 12.12
C SER A 133 -7.06 11.53 12.31
N ARG A 134 -6.18 11.40 11.33
CA ARG A 134 -4.83 11.96 11.34
C ARG A 134 -4.69 13.24 10.53
N GLY A 135 -5.81 13.76 9.98
CA GLY A 135 -5.79 14.96 9.14
C GLY A 135 -5.15 14.77 7.77
N ILE A 136 -5.10 13.52 7.28
CA ILE A 136 -4.51 13.16 6.00
C ILE A 136 -5.62 13.12 4.94
N LYS A 137 -5.43 13.84 3.84
CA LYS A 137 -6.39 13.86 2.72
C LYS A 137 -6.25 12.59 1.89
N ILE A 138 -7.35 12.14 1.29
CA ILE A 138 -7.43 10.84 0.63
C ILE A 138 -7.63 11.00 -0.87
N PHE A 139 -6.78 10.31 -1.65
CA PHE A 139 -7.06 9.95 -3.04
C PHE A 139 -7.65 8.55 -3.00
N ASP A 140 -8.95 8.44 -3.19
CA ASP A 140 -9.68 7.18 -3.08
C ASP A 140 -9.46 6.32 -4.33
N ALA A 141 -8.70 5.24 -4.16
CA ALA A 141 -8.36 4.33 -5.26
C ALA A 141 -9.57 3.59 -5.84
N ASN A 142 -10.71 3.57 -5.14
CA ASN A 142 -11.95 3.03 -5.70
C ASN A 142 -12.39 3.78 -6.96
N ASN A 143 -11.90 4.99 -7.16
CA ASN A 143 -12.19 5.76 -8.37
C ASN A 143 -11.50 5.21 -9.64
N TRP A 144 -10.51 4.33 -9.49
CA TRP A 144 -9.75 3.80 -10.64
C TRP A 144 -9.45 2.30 -10.59
N ASN A 145 -9.83 1.59 -9.53
CA ASN A 145 -9.44 0.17 -9.40
C ASN A 145 -10.43 -0.83 -9.99
N GLY A 146 -11.55 -0.37 -10.53
CA GLY A 146 -12.57 -1.24 -11.10
C GLY A 146 -13.38 -2.04 -10.08
N LYS A 147 -13.14 -1.83 -8.78
CA LYS A 147 -13.89 -2.50 -7.73
C LYS A 147 -15.28 -1.89 -7.65
N GLU A 148 -16.31 -2.75 -7.64
CA GLU A 148 -17.67 -2.27 -7.45
C GLU A 148 -17.82 -1.70 -6.04
N VAL A 149 -18.23 -0.43 -6.00
CA VAL A 149 -18.60 0.19 -4.73
C VAL A 149 -20.02 -0.28 -4.44
N ASN A 150 -20.19 -1.14 -3.45
CA ASN A 150 -21.50 -1.49 -2.94
C ASN A 150 -22.10 -0.25 -2.27
N SER A 151 -22.95 0.39 -3.02
CA SER A 151 -23.73 1.52 -2.52
C SER A 151 -24.77 1.05 -1.51
#